data_e979c3abf80292dd543994cb0cb1e529
#
_entry.id   e979c3abf80292dd543994cb0cb1e529
#
_cell.length_a   1.000
_cell.length_b   1.000
_cell.length_c   1.000
_cell.angle_alpha   90.00
_cell.angle_beta   90.00
_cell.angle_gamma   90.00
#
_symmetry.space_group_name_H-M   'P 1'
#
loop_
_entity.id
_entity.type
_entity.pdbx_description
1 polymer ?
#
loop_
_entity_poly.entity_id
_entity_poly.type
_entity_poly.pdbx_seq_one_letter_code
_entity_poly.pdbx_strand_id
1 'polypeptide(L)'
;KTIQSWMSILETSYTAFLLHPFYRNIGKRLTKTPKVYFYDIGLVCYLLGIETAQQLANHPLRGAIFENMVVCDMLKARYNQGLEKNILFYRDKSREVDILQEEAGKIHAYEIKSAERFHPDFMNSLDYLKGLLKDDLLSMNIIYTGSEKSVGDTHLINFRHVTRK
;
A
#
# COMPACT_ATOMS: atom_id res chain seq x y z
N LYS A 1 -12.41 19.67 14.19
CA LYS A 1 -13.63 19.68 13.34
C LYS A 1 -13.33 20.15 11.90
N THR A 2 -12.61 21.24 11.68
CA THR A 2 -12.35 21.80 10.34
C THR A 2 -11.56 20.85 9.41
N ILE A 3 -10.48 20.22 9.89
CA ILE A 3 -9.66 19.30 9.10
C ILE A 3 -10.48 18.05 8.69
N GLN A 4 -11.26 17.50 9.61
CA GLN A 4 -12.13 16.34 9.30
C GLN A 4 -13.18 16.70 8.24
N SER A 5 -13.74 17.91 8.30
CA SER A 5 -14.69 18.39 7.30
C SER A 5 -14.04 18.51 5.92
N TRP A 6 -12.82 19.05 5.84
CA TRP A 6 -12.08 19.14 4.58
C TRP A 6 -11.72 17.76 4.02
N MET A 7 -11.28 16.85 4.87
CA MET A 7 -11.03 15.46 4.44
C MET A 7 -12.27 14.81 3.89
N SER A 8 -13.43 14.99 4.54
CA SER A 8 -14.70 14.47 4.07
C SER A 8 -15.09 15.01 2.68
N ILE A 9 -14.80 16.29 2.40
CA ILE A 9 -15.02 16.88 1.07
C ILE A 9 -14.11 16.23 0.03
N LEU A 10 -12.82 16.04 0.34
CA LEU A 10 -11.87 15.39 -0.57
C LEU A 10 -12.25 13.93 -0.85
N GLU A 11 -12.78 13.21 0.13
CA GLU A 11 -13.26 11.84 -0.05
C GLU A 11 -14.53 11.78 -0.91
N THR A 12 -15.51 12.64 -0.62
CA THR A 12 -16.77 12.68 -1.38
C THR A 12 -16.60 13.17 -2.81
N SER A 13 -15.59 13.99 -3.08
CA SER A 13 -15.21 14.42 -4.45
C SER A 13 -14.30 13.45 -5.19
N TYR A 14 -13.99 12.29 -4.61
CA TYR A 14 -13.05 11.32 -5.17
C TYR A 14 -11.67 11.89 -5.50
N THR A 15 -11.24 12.91 -4.77
CA THR A 15 -9.89 13.47 -4.88
C THR A 15 -8.89 12.64 -4.08
N ALA A 16 -9.29 12.24 -2.86
CA ALA A 16 -8.47 11.44 -1.97
C ALA A 16 -9.31 10.35 -1.28
N PHE A 17 -8.64 9.40 -0.66
CA PHE A 17 -9.29 8.39 0.20
C PHE A 17 -8.43 8.08 1.41
N LEU A 18 -9.07 7.58 2.46
CA LEU A 18 -8.40 7.13 3.68
C LEU A 18 -8.18 5.63 3.63
N LEU A 19 -6.93 5.20 3.78
CA LEU A 19 -6.59 3.81 4.07
C LEU A 19 -6.52 3.66 5.58
N HIS A 20 -7.37 2.78 6.13
CA HIS A 20 -7.45 2.57 7.56
C HIS A 20 -6.45 1.52 8.04
N PRO A 21 -5.95 1.65 9.27
CA PRO A 21 -5.08 0.63 9.85
C PRO A 21 -5.86 -0.64 10.20
N PHE A 22 -5.17 -1.77 10.09
CA PHE A 22 -5.67 -3.06 10.50
C PHE A 22 -5.70 -3.18 12.02
N TYR A 23 -6.83 -3.55 12.58
CA TYR A 23 -7.02 -3.81 14.00
C TYR A 23 -7.39 -5.28 14.23
N ARG A 24 -6.46 -6.05 14.73
CA ARG A 24 -6.77 -7.26 15.50
C ARG A 24 -6.40 -7.01 16.95
N ASN A 25 -7.10 -7.64 17.88
CA ASN A 25 -6.84 -7.60 19.33
C ASN A 25 -5.49 -8.31 19.67
N ILE A 26 -4.37 -7.82 19.12
CA ILE A 26 -3.03 -8.38 19.27
C ILE A 26 -2.31 -7.77 20.49
N GLY A 27 -3.05 -7.17 21.44
CA GLY A 27 -2.48 -6.67 22.71
C GLY A 27 -1.47 -5.51 22.58
N LYS A 28 -1.24 -4.96 21.38
CA LYS A 28 -0.30 -3.87 21.12
C LYS A 28 -1.02 -2.56 20.76
N ARG A 29 -0.42 -1.43 21.16
CA ARG A 29 -0.88 -0.09 20.78
C ARG A 29 -0.62 0.13 19.27
N LEU A 30 -1.61 -0.17 18.45
CA LEU A 30 -1.58 0.12 17.00
C LEU A 30 -1.86 1.60 16.75
N THR A 31 -1.33 2.12 15.67
CA THR A 31 -1.62 3.48 15.19
C THR A 31 -3.08 3.57 14.76
N LYS A 32 -3.81 4.57 15.26
CA LYS A 32 -5.23 4.80 14.90
C LYS A 32 -5.42 5.74 13.72
N THR A 33 -4.37 6.47 13.33
CA THR A 33 -4.43 7.49 12.28
C THR A 33 -4.39 6.83 10.91
N PRO A 34 -5.36 7.07 10.03
CA PRO A 34 -5.34 6.55 8.66
C PRO A 34 -4.25 7.21 7.83
N LYS A 35 -3.82 6.54 6.74
CA LYS A 35 -3.02 7.13 5.66
C LYS A 35 -3.95 7.79 4.64
N VAL A 36 -3.49 8.89 4.04
CA VAL A 36 -4.20 9.60 2.97
C VAL A 36 -3.56 9.25 1.64
N TYR A 37 -4.37 8.85 0.66
CA TYR A 37 -3.94 8.59 -0.71
C TYR A 37 -4.81 9.37 -1.68
N PHE A 38 -4.26 9.70 -2.84
CA PHE A 38 -4.96 10.38 -3.92
C PHE A 38 -5.37 9.39 -5.01
N TYR A 39 -6.56 9.58 -5.58
CA TYR A 39 -7.02 8.76 -6.69
C TYR A 39 -6.28 9.04 -8.00
N ASP A 40 -5.74 10.25 -8.16
CA ASP A 40 -5.02 10.69 -9.36
C ASP A 40 -3.59 11.09 -9.04
N ILE A 41 -2.65 10.30 -9.55
CA ILE A 41 -1.20 10.56 -9.39
C ILE A 41 -0.75 11.76 -10.24
N GLY A 42 -1.40 12.03 -11.36
CA GLY A 42 -1.14 13.22 -12.17
C GLY A 42 -1.40 14.50 -11.37
N LEU A 43 -2.51 14.54 -10.61
CA LEU A 43 -2.81 15.64 -9.69
C LEU A 43 -1.71 15.78 -8.62
N VAL A 44 -1.24 14.68 -8.03
CA VAL A 44 -0.15 14.72 -7.04
C VAL A 44 1.12 15.28 -7.66
N CYS A 45 1.52 14.80 -8.84
CA CYS A 45 2.69 15.30 -9.55
C CYS A 45 2.56 16.80 -9.87
N TYR A 46 1.40 17.22 -10.36
CA TYR A 46 1.11 18.63 -10.66
C TYR A 46 1.26 19.52 -9.42
N LEU A 47 0.66 19.13 -8.30
CA LEU A 47 0.73 19.88 -7.04
C LEU A 47 2.16 19.96 -6.47
N LEU A 48 3.01 18.98 -6.79
CA LEU A 48 4.42 18.92 -6.38
C LEU A 48 5.37 19.60 -7.40
N GLY A 49 4.85 20.15 -8.51
CA GLY A 49 5.65 20.75 -9.56
C GLY A 49 6.49 19.75 -10.35
N ILE A 50 6.07 18.48 -10.43
CA ILE A 50 6.75 17.42 -11.18
C ILE A 50 6.16 17.37 -12.59
N GLU A 51 6.93 17.81 -13.58
CA GLU A 51 6.50 17.93 -14.98
C GLU A 51 7.08 16.84 -15.88
N THR A 52 8.17 16.19 -15.45
CA THR A 52 8.86 15.18 -16.26
C THR A 52 9.16 13.91 -15.49
N ALA A 53 9.29 12.78 -16.22
CA ALA A 53 9.69 11.50 -15.64
C ALA A 53 11.06 11.57 -14.94
N GLN A 54 11.97 12.40 -15.45
CA GLN A 54 13.29 12.58 -14.83
C GLN A 54 13.20 13.30 -13.48
N GLN A 55 12.33 14.31 -13.36
CA GLN A 55 12.07 14.98 -12.09
C GLN A 55 11.48 14.00 -11.09
N LEU A 56 10.48 13.19 -11.49
CA LEU A 56 9.89 12.16 -10.65
C LEU A 56 10.94 11.12 -10.20
N ALA A 57 11.79 10.66 -11.10
CA ALA A 57 12.82 9.66 -10.80
C ALA A 57 13.78 10.10 -9.68
N ASN A 58 14.05 11.40 -9.60
CA ASN A 58 14.97 12.01 -8.62
C ASN A 58 14.23 12.68 -7.44
N HIS A 59 12.90 12.64 -7.41
CA HIS A 59 12.12 13.36 -6.41
C HIS A 59 12.20 12.66 -5.05
N PRO A 60 12.37 13.40 -3.93
CA PRO A 60 12.42 12.81 -2.58
C PRO A 60 11.18 11.98 -2.21
N LEU A 61 10.00 12.36 -2.73
CA LEU A 61 8.73 11.66 -2.50
C LEU A 61 8.44 10.54 -3.53
N ARG A 62 9.41 10.17 -4.39
CA ARG A 62 9.22 9.12 -5.40
C ARG A 62 8.65 7.83 -4.80
N GLY A 63 9.16 7.41 -3.65
CA GLY A 63 8.68 6.21 -2.96
C GLY A 63 7.21 6.32 -2.57
N ALA A 64 6.82 7.42 -1.93
CA ALA A 64 5.44 7.68 -1.51
C ALA A 64 4.48 7.83 -2.71
N ILE A 65 4.92 8.47 -3.81
CA ILE A 65 4.14 8.59 -5.05
C ILE A 65 3.93 7.21 -5.68
N PHE A 66 4.97 6.37 -5.71
CA PHE A 66 4.88 5.01 -6.22
C PHE A 66 3.96 4.14 -5.36
N GLU A 67 4.07 4.22 -4.03
CA GLU A 67 3.16 3.56 -3.09
C GLU A 67 1.71 3.99 -3.35
N ASN A 68 1.44 5.29 -3.44
CA ASN A 68 0.11 5.82 -3.73
C ASN A 68 -0.45 5.26 -5.05
N MET A 69 0.36 5.19 -6.10
CA MET A 69 -0.04 4.62 -7.39
C MET A 69 -0.49 3.17 -7.24
N VAL A 70 0.33 2.33 -6.60
CA VAL A 70 0.04 0.90 -6.42
C VAL A 70 -1.20 0.67 -5.57
N VAL A 71 -1.32 1.38 -4.43
CA VAL A 71 -2.50 1.29 -3.55
C VAL A 71 -3.77 1.68 -4.29
N CYS A 72 -3.71 2.77 -5.07
CA CYS A 72 -4.83 3.24 -5.88
C CYS A 72 -5.23 2.24 -6.97
N ASP A 73 -4.26 1.65 -7.68
CA ASP A 73 -4.51 0.67 -8.73
C ASP A 73 -5.16 -0.61 -8.16
N MET A 74 -4.70 -1.11 -7.02
CA MET A 74 -5.32 -2.25 -6.33
C MET A 74 -6.77 -1.94 -5.93
N LEU A 75 -7.02 -0.73 -5.40
CA LEU A 75 -8.37 -0.30 -5.02
C LEU A 75 -9.29 -0.17 -6.24
N LYS A 76 -8.82 0.46 -7.32
CA LYS A 76 -9.57 0.61 -8.58
C LYS A 76 -9.89 -0.74 -9.21
N ALA A 77 -8.94 -1.66 -9.25
CA ALA A 77 -9.16 -3.02 -9.77
C ALA A 77 -10.29 -3.74 -9.03
N ARG A 78 -10.38 -3.53 -7.72
CA ARG A 78 -11.44 -4.10 -6.90
C ARG A 78 -12.81 -3.45 -7.19
N TYR A 79 -12.86 -2.13 -7.27
CA TYR A 79 -14.09 -1.38 -7.60
C TYR A 79 -14.60 -1.70 -9.00
N ASN A 80 -13.70 -1.89 -9.97
CA ASN A 80 -14.07 -2.29 -11.34
C ASN A 80 -14.73 -3.66 -11.41
N GLN A 81 -14.56 -4.49 -10.38
CA GLN A 81 -15.26 -5.78 -10.23
C GLN A 81 -16.59 -5.65 -9.45
N GLY A 82 -16.99 -4.43 -9.07
CA GLY A 82 -18.18 -4.19 -8.24
C GLY A 82 -18.01 -4.62 -6.78
N LEU A 83 -16.78 -4.80 -6.32
CA LEU A 83 -16.47 -5.26 -4.97
C LEU A 83 -16.09 -4.09 -4.07
N GLU A 84 -16.42 -4.21 -2.78
CA GLU A 84 -16.05 -3.21 -1.78
C GLU A 84 -14.55 -3.24 -1.43
N LYS A 85 -14.07 -2.14 -0.85
CA LYS A 85 -12.70 -2.01 -0.35
C LYS A 85 -12.40 -3.06 0.72
N ASN A 86 -11.32 -3.82 0.53
CA ASN A 86 -10.85 -4.83 1.49
C ASN A 86 -9.36 -4.66 1.80
N ILE A 87 -8.81 -3.48 1.56
CA ILE A 87 -7.40 -3.16 1.83
C ILE A 87 -7.29 -2.27 3.07
N LEU A 88 -6.29 -2.58 3.88
CA LEU A 88 -5.90 -1.91 5.12
C LEU A 88 -4.38 -1.76 5.11
N PHE A 89 -3.78 -1.11 6.11
CA PHE A 89 -2.33 -1.18 6.33
C PHE A 89 -2.04 -1.64 7.76
N TYR A 90 -0.82 -2.12 8.00
CA TYR A 90 -0.36 -2.42 9.35
C TYR A 90 0.68 -1.38 9.80
N ARG A 91 0.53 -0.85 11.00
CA ARG A 91 1.56 -0.03 11.64
C ARG A 91 1.52 -0.18 13.15
N ASP A 92 2.65 -0.53 13.72
CA ASP A 92 2.90 -0.40 15.15
C ASP A 92 4.02 0.62 15.42
N LYS A 93 4.60 0.63 16.62
CA LYS A 93 5.66 1.58 16.98
C LYS A 93 6.95 1.42 16.16
N SER A 94 7.21 0.25 15.60
CA SER A 94 8.51 -0.15 15.04
C SER A 94 8.45 -0.62 13.59
N ARG A 95 7.27 -1.03 13.12
CA ARG A 95 7.09 -1.69 11.82
C ARG A 95 5.83 -1.21 11.12
N GLU A 96 5.93 -1.20 9.79
CA GLU A 96 4.82 -0.89 8.91
C GLU A 96 4.81 -1.90 7.75
N VAL A 97 3.62 -2.33 7.34
CA VAL A 97 3.35 -3.06 6.10
C VAL A 97 2.33 -2.27 5.30
N ASP A 98 2.64 -1.97 4.05
CA ASP A 98 1.92 -0.97 3.25
C ASP A 98 0.48 -1.37 2.96
N ILE A 99 0.23 -2.64 2.60
CA ILE A 99 -1.11 -3.15 2.34
C ILE A 99 -1.31 -4.50 3.01
N LEU A 100 -2.44 -4.64 3.68
CA LEU A 100 -3.07 -5.90 4.06
C LEU A 100 -4.38 -6.02 3.30
N GLN A 101 -4.49 -7.04 2.47
CA GLN A 101 -5.74 -7.36 1.77
C GLN A 101 -6.41 -8.53 2.46
N GLU A 102 -7.66 -8.31 2.87
CA GLU A 102 -8.48 -9.32 3.54
C GLU A 102 -9.29 -10.11 2.50
N GLU A 103 -9.17 -11.43 2.53
CA GLU A 103 -9.94 -12.34 1.69
C GLU A 103 -10.33 -13.60 2.46
N ALA A 104 -11.63 -13.84 2.59
CA ALA A 104 -12.19 -15.01 3.30
C ALA A 104 -11.61 -15.22 4.72
N GLY A 105 -11.36 -14.14 5.45
CA GLY A 105 -10.81 -14.18 6.82
C GLY A 105 -9.30 -14.42 6.90
N LYS A 106 -8.61 -14.47 5.76
CA LYS A 106 -7.17 -14.56 5.63
C LYS A 106 -6.58 -13.25 5.11
N ILE A 107 -5.27 -13.07 5.27
CA ILE A 107 -4.56 -11.84 4.94
C ILE A 107 -3.50 -12.12 3.87
N HIS A 108 -3.52 -11.34 2.81
CA HIS A 108 -2.41 -11.17 1.90
C HIS A 108 -1.67 -9.89 2.27
N ALA A 109 -0.39 -9.97 2.56
CA ALA A 109 0.44 -8.81 2.93
C ALA A 109 1.31 -8.36 1.76
N TYR A 110 1.39 -7.04 1.57
CA TYR A 110 2.17 -6.44 0.49
C TYR A 110 3.04 -5.31 1.03
N GLU A 111 4.32 -5.36 0.68
CA GLU A 111 5.29 -4.29 0.84
C GLU A 111 5.55 -3.65 -0.52
N ILE A 112 5.64 -2.33 -0.61
CA ILE A 112 5.78 -1.60 -1.88
C ILE A 112 7.12 -0.88 -1.91
N LYS A 113 7.92 -1.11 -2.96
CA LYS A 113 9.26 -0.51 -3.11
C LYS A 113 9.46 0.04 -4.52
N SER A 114 9.73 1.35 -4.63
CA SER A 114 10.06 2.00 -5.91
C SER A 114 11.50 1.70 -6.36
N ALA A 115 11.90 0.43 -6.28
CA ALA A 115 13.25 -0.06 -6.60
C ALA A 115 13.19 -1.13 -7.67
N GLU A 116 14.18 -1.17 -8.56
CA GLU A 116 14.31 -2.21 -9.59
C GLU A 116 14.98 -3.46 -9.05
N ARG A 117 15.92 -3.29 -8.11
CA ARG A 117 16.66 -4.39 -7.51
C ARG A 117 16.05 -4.76 -6.17
N PHE A 118 15.84 -6.07 -5.98
CA PHE A 118 15.44 -6.60 -4.69
C PHE A 118 16.57 -6.47 -3.66
N HIS A 119 16.21 -6.08 -2.44
CA HIS A 119 17.08 -6.12 -1.28
C HIS A 119 16.43 -6.93 -0.15
N PRO A 120 17.17 -7.80 0.58
CA PRO A 120 16.60 -8.62 1.65
C PRO A 120 15.84 -7.84 2.72
N ASP A 121 16.25 -6.61 3.02
CA ASP A 121 15.57 -5.75 4.01
C ASP A 121 14.11 -5.43 3.67
N PHE A 122 13.70 -5.62 2.40
CA PHE A 122 12.31 -5.42 1.99
C PHE A 122 11.37 -6.43 2.66
N MET A 123 11.89 -7.56 3.14
CA MET A 123 11.12 -8.61 3.81
C MET A 123 10.95 -8.36 5.32
N ASN A 124 11.74 -7.50 5.93
CA ASN A 124 11.81 -7.34 7.39
C ASN A 124 10.45 -7.10 8.07
N SER A 125 9.59 -6.27 7.45
CA SER A 125 8.25 -5.99 7.99
C SER A 125 7.28 -7.15 7.76
N LEU A 126 7.39 -7.83 6.63
CA LEU A 126 6.58 -9.00 6.29
C LEU A 126 6.90 -10.18 7.21
N ASP A 127 8.19 -10.46 7.45
CA ASP A 127 8.63 -11.53 8.36
C ASP A 127 8.16 -11.29 9.80
N TYR A 128 8.21 -10.03 10.23
CA TYR A 128 7.65 -9.66 11.53
C TYR A 128 6.13 -9.89 11.58
N LEU A 129 5.41 -9.51 10.54
CA LEU A 129 3.96 -9.71 10.45
C LEU A 129 3.60 -11.20 10.39
N LYS A 130 4.40 -12.04 9.72
CA LYS A 130 4.26 -13.49 9.69
C LYS A 130 4.28 -14.07 11.11
N GLY A 131 5.19 -13.62 11.95
CA GLY A 131 5.25 -14.00 13.36
C GLY A 131 3.99 -13.62 14.15
N LEU A 132 3.33 -12.52 13.81
CA LEU A 132 2.11 -12.05 14.46
C LEU A 132 0.84 -12.76 13.99
N LEU A 133 0.66 -12.91 12.67
CA LEU A 133 -0.58 -13.43 12.08
C LEU A 133 -0.59 -14.94 11.95
N LYS A 134 0.58 -15.58 11.91
CA LYS A 134 0.73 -17.05 11.78
C LYS A 134 -0.16 -17.60 10.65
N ASP A 135 -1.05 -18.52 10.98
CA ASP A 135 -1.94 -19.22 10.04
C ASP A 135 -2.95 -18.30 9.34
N ASP A 136 -3.14 -17.08 9.83
CA ASP A 136 -4.02 -16.11 9.20
C ASP A 136 -3.35 -15.37 8.05
N LEU A 137 -2.02 -15.39 7.95
CA LEU A 137 -1.27 -14.83 6.83
C LEU A 137 -1.20 -15.87 5.69
N LEU A 138 -1.88 -15.56 4.58
CA LEU A 138 -1.95 -16.45 3.42
C LEU A 138 -0.77 -16.27 2.46
N SER A 139 -0.33 -15.04 2.23
CA SER A 139 0.83 -14.77 1.38
C SER A 139 1.57 -13.50 1.79
N MET A 140 2.86 -13.47 1.49
CA MET A 140 3.74 -12.31 1.58
C MET A 140 4.17 -11.90 0.18
N ASN A 141 4.04 -10.62 -0.13
CA ASN A 141 4.29 -10.11 -1.47
C ASN A 141 5.10 -8.80 -1.39
N ILE A 142 6.03 -8.61 -2.32
CA ILE A 142 6.74 -7.35 -2.52
C ILE A 142 6.40 -6.86 -3.93
N ILE A 143 5.78 -5.68 -3.99
CA ILE A 143 5.47 -5.02 -5.25
C ILE A 143 6.61 -4.03 -5.55
N TYR A 144 7.25 -4.18 -6.71
CA TYR A 144 8.40 -3.37 -7.07
C TYR A 144 8.52 -3.18 -8.59
N THR A 145 9.58 -2.54 -9.07
CA THR A 145 9.74 -2.25 -10.51
C THR A 145 10.60 -3.30 -11.24
N GLY A 146 11.15 -4.29 -10.54
CA GLY A 146 12.01 -5.34 -11.09
C GLY A 146 11.26 -6.56 -11.62
N SER A 147 12.02 -7.64 -11.89
CA SER A 147 11.51 -8.89 -12.45
C SER A 147 10.83 -9.75 -11.40
N GLU A 148 9.75 -10.42 -11.79
CA GLU A 148 9.01 -11.34 -10.93
C GLU A 148 9.83 -12.58 -10.57
N LYS A 149 9.79 -12.95 -9.31
CA LYS A 149 10.41 -14.16 -8.75
C LYS A 149 9.88 -14.46 -7.37
N SER A 150 10.23 -15.61 -6.81
CA SER A 150 9.99 -15.91 -5.39
C SER A 150 11.33 -15.97 -4.62
N VAL A 151 11.30 -15.51 -3.37
CA VAL A 151 12.41 -15.60 -2.43
C VAL A 151 11.86 -16.18 -1.15
N GLY A 152 12.17 -17.46 -0.88
CA GLY A 152 11.49 -18.20 0.20
C GLY A 152 9.97 -18.23 -0.04
N ASP A 153 9.20 -17.84 0.99
CA ASP A 153 7.74 -17.77 0.95
C ASP A 153 7.20 -16.42 0.42
N THR A 154 8.09 -15.52 -0.02
CA THR A 154 7.73 -14.18 -0.48
C THR A 154 7.73 -14.10 -2.00
N HIS A 155 6.62 -13.62 -2.57
CA HIS A 155 6.48 -13.38 -3.99
C HIS A 155 6.87 -11.93 -4.34
N LEU A 156 7.79 -11.76 -5.29
CA LEU A 156 8.16 -10.48 -5.85
C LEU A 156 7.35 -10.27 -7.14
N ILE A 157 6.55 -9.21 -7.14
CA ILE A 157 5.58 -8.92 -8.20
C ILE A 157 5.97 -7.62 -8.88
N ASN A 158 6.03 -7.62 -10.20
CA ASN A 158 6.19 -6.36 -10.93
C ASN A 158 4.90 -5.53 -10.80
N PHE A 159 5.01 -4.25 -10.46
CA PHE A 159 3.85 -3.37 -10.26
C PHE A 159 2.86 -3.34 -11.43
N ARG A 160 3.34 -3.57 -12.67
CA ARG A 160 2.49 -3.63 -13.87
C ARG A 160 1.56 -4.84 -13.92
N HIS A 161 1.79 -5.83 -13.07
CA HIS A 161 1.02 -7.08 -13.06
C HIS A 161 0.16 -7.25 -11.79
N VAL A 162 0.23 -6.33 -10.85
CA VAL A 162 -0.48 -6.40 -9.56
C VAL A 162 -2.00 -6.55 -9.72
N THR A 163 -2.57 -5.98 -10.77
CA THR A 163 -4.03 -6.01 -11.02
C THR A 163 -4.43 -6.96 -12.15
N ARG A 164 -3.46 -7.68 -12.74
CA ARG A 164 -3.75 -8.67 -13.76
C ARG A 164 -4.11 -10.00 -13.08
N LYS A 165 -5.37 -10.34 -13.11
CA LYS A 165 -5.89 -11.72 -12.88
C LYS A 165 -6.27 -12.35 -14.20
#